data_d7235a1a423647bd1095f2cf1974c5a3
#
_entry.id   d7235a1a423647bd1095f2cf1974c5a3
#
_cell.length_a   1.000
_cell.length_b   1.000
_cell.length_c   1.000
_cell.angle_alpha   90.00
_cell.angle_beta   90.00
_cell.angle_gamma   90.00
#
_symmetry.space_group_name_H-M   'P 1'
#
loop_
_entity.id
_entity.type
_entity.pdbx_description
1 polymer ?
#
loop_
_entity_poly.entity_id
_entity_poly.type
_entity_poly.pdbx_seq_one_letter_code
_entity_poly.pdbx_strand_id
1 'polypeptide(L)'
;MKRITYFMMVLTAAMASAFAAADREVQGPRIERVRTTAYTYGAAENGDYPSSNAVGTRLKAGKVRSAAADWSRWPLGTKFRVVETDQEFVVDDIGSAMVGTGTIDLFKPSAREMNRWGVRHVTIEILEWGSPEKSLRVLMDRRKSRHVREMVNDLLAQRAV
;
A
#
# COMPACT_ATOMS: atom_id res chain seq x y z
N MET A 1 -56.67 -0.37 -1.78
CA MET A 1 -55.70 -1.37 -1.33
C MET A 1 -54.33 -1.33 -2.05
N LYS A 2 -54.18 -0.77 -3.23
CA LYS A 2 -52.86 -0.74 -3.97
C LYS A 2 -51.84 0.30 -3.44
N ARG A 3 -52.28 1.33 -2.67
CA ARG A 3 -51.35 2.38 -2.15
C ARG A 3 -50.60 2.02 -0.88
N ILE A 4 -51.11 1.07 -0.06
CA ILE A 4 -50.46 0.64 1.18
C ILE A 4 -49.29 -0.29 0.92
N THR A 5 -49.37 -1.12 -0.09
CA THR A 5 -48.31 -2.08 -0.45
C THR A 5 -47.03 -1.37 -0.97
N TYR A 6 -47.21 -0.26 -1.68
CA TYR A 6 -46.05 0.54 -2.17
C TYR A 6 -45.30 1.24 -1.04
N PHE A 7 -46.03 1.70 0.00
CA PHE A 7 -45.42 2.39 1.14
C PHE A 7 -44.57 1.45 2.02
N MET A 8 -45.02 0.21 2.20
CA MET A 8 -44.23 -0.80 2.93
C MET A 8 -42.97 -1.25 2.16
N MET A 9 -43.03 -1.31 0.83
CA MET A 9 -41.90 -1.73 0.01
C MET A 9 -40.77 -0.68 -0.05
N VAL A 10 -41.11 0.60 0.01
CA VAL A 10 -40.13 1.70 0.06
C VAL A 10 -39.49 1.80 1.44
N LEU A 11 -40.22 1.50 2.51
CA LEU A 11 -39.68 1.54 3.87
C LEU A 11 -38.68 0.42 4.15
N THR A 12 -38.91 -0.77 3.58
CA THR A 12 -37.98 -1.92 3.72
C THR A 12 -36.69 -1.72 2.94
N ALA A 13 -36.75 -1.08 1.76
CA ALA A 13 -35.57 -0.77 0.97
C ALA A 13 -34.70 0.31 1.65
N ALA A 14 -35.30 1.30 2.29
CA ALA A 14 -34.59 2.34 3.04
C ALA A 14 -33.89 1.78 4.29
N MET A 15 -34.51 0.85 4.98
CA MET A 15 -33.92 0.17 6.14
C MET A 15 -32.75 -0.73 5.75
N ALA A 16 -32.82 -1.45 4.64
CA ALA A 16 -31.72 -2.28 4.14
C ALA A 16 -30.50 -1.45 3.73
N SER A 17 -30.72 -0.26 3.15
CA SER A 17 -29.63 0.68 2.82
C SER A 17 -28.97 1.29 4.04
N ALA A 18 -29.71 1.53 5.12
CA ALA A 18 -29.15 2.03 6.38
C ALA A 18 -28.32 0.98 7.12
N PHE A 19 -28.71 -0.30 7.05
CA PHE A 19 -27.93 -1.41 7.62
C PHE A 19 -26.63 -1.67 6.86
N ALA A 20 -26.63 -1.55 5.55
CA ALA A 20 -25.41 -1.69 4.72
C ALA A 20 -24.42 -0.53 4.91
N ALA A 21 -24.87 0.62 5.41
CA ALA A 21 -24.00 1.76 5.74
C ALA A 21 -23.42 1.66 7.17
N ALA A 22 -24.05 0.92 8.06
CA ALA A 22 -23.62 0.78 9.46
C ALA A 22 -22.46 -0.22 9.64
N ASP A 23 -22.24 -1.15 8.71
CA ASP A 23 -21.12 -2.11 8.72
C ASP A 23 -19.80 -1.59 8.14
N ARG A 24 -19.70 -0.30 7.81
CA ARG A 24 -18.40 0.35 7.76
C ARG A 24 -17.96 0.60 9.18
N GLU A 25 -17.52 -0.47 9.86
CA GLU A 25 -16.70 -0.34 11.05
C GLU A 25 -15.67 0.75 10.79
N VAL A 26 -15.71 1.81 11.57
CA VAL A 26 -14.63 2.78 11.66
C VAL A 26 -13.48 2.00 12.29
N GLN A 27 -12.78 1.22 11.47
CA GLN A 27 -11.52 0.62 11.87
C GLN A 27 -10.62 1.80 12.20
N GLY A 28 -10.37 1.97 13.49
CA GLY A 28 -9.41 2.95 13.97
C GLY A 28 -8.08 2.81 13.23
N PRO A 29 -7.19 3.77 13.33
CA PRO A 29 -5.92 3.74 12.61
C PRO A 29 -5.20 2.43 12.94
N ARG A 30 -4.93 1.61 11.90
CA ARG A 30 -4.21 0.36 12.09
C ARG A 30 -2.74 0.68 12.34
N ILE A 31 -2.29 0.36 13.55
CA ILE A 31 -0.91 0.57 13.98
C ILE A 31 -0.17 -0.76 13.90
N GLU A 32 0.96 -0.77 13.23
CA GLU A 32 1.82 -1.94 13.08
C GLU A 32 3.27 -1.60 13.42
N ARG A 33 3.99 -2.54 14.09
CA ARG A 33 5.43 -2.47 14.23
C ARG A 33 6.08 -3.23 13.08
N VAL A 34 6.88 -2.54 12.26
CA VAL A 34 7.48 -3.10 11.05
C VAL A 34 9.00 -2.91 11.03
N ARG A 35 9.70 -3.84 10.42
CA ARG A 35 11.10 -3.66 10.06
C ARG A 35 11.17 -2.73 8.86
N THR A 36 12.06 -1.75 8.88
CA THR A 36 12.31 -0.86 7.75
C THR A 36 13.79 -0.82 7.39
N THR A 37 14.02 -0.67 6.09
CA THR A 37 15.30 -0.31 5.48
C THR A 37 15.13 1.03 4.77
N ALA A 38 16.16 1.49 4.08
CA ALA A 38 16.06 2.70 3.27
C ALA A 38 16.85 2.55 1.96
N TYR A 39 16.30 3.13 0.90
CA TYR A 39 16.95 3.24 -0.39
C TYR A 39 16.95 4.69 -0.89
N THR A 40 17.78 4.97 -1.88
CA THR A 40 17.88 6.28 -2.52
C THR A 40 17.96 6.12 -4.04
N TYR A 41 18.07 7.22 -4.74
CA TYR A 41 18.40 7.17 -6.15
C TYR A 41 19.64 6.33 -6.36
N GLY A 42 19.63 5.39 -7.32
CA GLY A 42 20.80 4.58 -7.59
C GLY A 42 22.00 5.44 -7.95
N ALA A 43 23.14 5.13 -7.35
CA ALA A 43 24.42 5.66 -7.78
C ALA A 43 24.85 4.90 -9.03
N ALA A 44 24.37 5.30 -10.21
CA ALA A 44 25.01 4.87 -11.44
C ALA A 44 26.17 5.80 -11.71
N GLU A 45 27.32 5.23 -11.96
CA GLU A 45 28.49 5.97 -12.46
C GLU A 45 28.22 6.72 -13.78
N ASN A 46 27.06 6.49 -14.43
CA ASN A 46 26.66 7.07 -15.71
C ASN A 46 25.26 7.74 -15.71
N GLY A 47 24.69 8.10 -14.59
CA GLY A 47 23.50 8.96 -14.53
C GLY A 47 22.15 8.36 -14.95
N ASP A 48 22.08 7.09 -15.32
CA ASP A 48 20.91 6.47 -15.94
C ASP A 48 20.13 5.51 -15.02
N TYR A 49 20.10 5.73 -13.72
CA TYR A 49 19.12 5.00 -12.91
C TYR A 49 17.77 5.70 -12.97
N PRO A 50 16.70 4.94 -13.27
CA PRO A 50 15.39 5.53 -13.30
C PRO A 50 15.03 6.06 -11.92
N SER A 51 14.85 7.37 -11.83
CA SER A 51 14.22 8.03 -10.68
C SER A 51 12.72 7.65 -10.60
N SER A 52 12.33 6.54 -11.22
CA SER A 52 10.97 6.04 -11.33
C SER A 52 10.74 4.83 -10.44
N ASN A 53 9.57 4.80 -9.84
CA ASN A 53 9.06 3.69 -9.06
C ASN A 53 8.47 2.56 -9.94
N ALA A 54 7.96 1.51 -9.31
CA ALA A 54 7.37 0.37 -10.01
C ALA A 54 6.14 0.69 -10.87
N VAL A 55 5.48 1.81 -10.69
CA VAL A 55 4.36 2.24 -11.54
C VAL A 55 4.78 3.20 -12.66
N GLY A 56 6.09 3.43 -12.82
CA GLY A 56 6.64 4.28 -13.89
C GLY A 56 6.55 5.78 -13.60
N THR A 57 6.20 6.18 -12.40
CA THR A 57 6.21 7.58 -11.97
C THR A 57 7.49 7.91 -11.20
N ARG A 58 7.80 9.19 -11.07
CA ARG A 58 8.95 9.63 -10.29
C ARG A 58 8.84 9.23 -8.83
N LEU A 59 9.96 8.82 -8.22
CA LEU A 59 10.07 8.66 -6.77
C LEU A 59 9.74 9.97 -6.06
N LYS A 60 8.86 9.90 -5.07
CA LYS A 60 8.39 11.07 -4.33
C LYS A 60 9.34 11.39 -3.18
N ALA A 61 9.79 12.64 -3.11
CA ALA A 61 10.75 13.13 -2.12
C ALA A 61 10.17 14.22 -1.20
N GLY A 62 8.89 14.56 -1.36
CA GLY A 62 8.22 15.67 -0.68
C GLY A 62 7.64 15.31 0.69
N LYS A 63 6.50 15.92 1.02
CA LYS A 63 5.74 15.65 2.25
C LYS A 63 5.35 14.18 2.36
N VAL A 64 4.87 13.59 1.28
CA VAL A 64 4.66 12.14 1.16
C VAL A 64 5.80 11.58 0.31
N ARG A 65 6.50 10.56 0.82
CA ARG A 65 7.63 9.91 0.14
C ARG A 65 7.25 8.55 -0.41
N SER A 66 7.96 8.07 -1.41
CA SER A 66 7.81 6.71 -1.94
C SER A 66 8.28 5.66 -0.93
N ALA A 67 7.68 4.48 -0.99
CA ALA A 67 8.14 3.30 -0.27
C ALA A 67 7.98 2.06 -1.16
N ALA A 68 8.96 1.15 -1.08
CA ALA A 68 8.88 -0.17 -1.67
C ALA A 68 8.42 -1.18 -0.62
N ALA A 69 7.49 -2.06 -1.00
CA ALA A 69 6.94 -3.06 -0.11
C ALA A 69 6.49 -4.31 -0.86
N ASP A 70 6.08 -5.31 -0.10
CA ASP A 70 5.30 -6.44 -0.58
C ASP A 70 3.84 -6.00 -0.78
N TRP A 71 3.39 -5.94 -2.04
CA TRP A 71 2.04 -5.49 -2.38
C TRP A 71 0.94 -6.48 -2.02
N SER A 72 1.27 -7.71 -1.65
CA SER A 72 0.29 -8.66 -1.11
C SER A 72 -0.08 -8.31 0.33
N ARG A 73 0.82 -7.65 1.07
CA ARG A 73 0.59 -7.19 2.44
C ARG A 73 0.19 -5.72 2.51
N TRP A 74 0.88 -4.85 1.79
CA TRP A 74 0.58 -3.43 1.67
C TRP A 74 0.34 -3.07 0.21
N PRO A 75 -0.91 -3.14 -0.28
CA PRO A 75 -1.25 -2.93 -1.68
C PRO A 75 -0.79 -1.58 -2.22
N LEU A 76 -0.59 -1.51 -3.53
CA LEU A 76 -0.24 -0.28 -4.25
C LEU A 76 -1.17 0.87 -3.87
N GLY A 77 -0.58 1.97 -3.43
CA GLY A 77 -1.28 3.17 -2.97
C GLY A 77 -1.53 3.22 -1.47
N THR A 78 -1.16 2.19 -0.70
CA THR A 78 -1.23 2.26 0.77
C THR A 78 -0.43 3.45 1.26
N LYS A 79 -1.08 4.33 2.04
CA LYS A 79 -0.43 5.47 2.69
C LYS A 79 -0.27 5.19 4.17
N PHE A 80 0.89 5.50 4.69
CA PHE A 80 1.19 5.33 6.11
C PHE A 80 2.10 6.42 6.62
N ARG A 81 2.09 6.62 7.92
CA ARG A 81 2.97 7.52 8.65
C ARG A 81 3.90 6.70 9.54
N VAL A 82 5.17 7.05 9.55
CA VAL A 82 6.12 6.55 10.54
C VAL A 82 5.97 7.41 11.81
N VAL A 83 5.45 6.81 12.88
CA VAL A 83 5.06 7.54 14.10
C VAL A 83 6.24 8.27 14.72
N GLU A 84 7.42 7.62 14.75
CA GLU A 84 8.62 8.18 15.38
C GLU A 84 9.18 9.43 14.68
N THR A 85 8.80 9.67 13.43
CA THR A 85 9.32 10.78 12.62
C THR A 85 8.26 11.69 12.03
N ASP A 86 6.99 11.32 12.17
CA ASP A 86 5.84 11.97 11.57
C ASP A 86 5.90 12.09 10.02
N GLN A 87 6.79 11.31 9.39
CA GLN A 87 6.95 11.31 7.94
C GLN A 87 5.95 10.36 7.29
N GLU A 88 5.21 10.87 6.31
CA GLU A 88 4.27 10.08 5.51
C GLU A 88 4.95 9.42 4.31
N PHE A 89 4.45 8.24 3.95
CA PHE A 89 4.89 7.45 2.81
C PHE A 89 3.70 6.90 2.03
N VAL A 90 3.94 6.60 0.76
CA VAL A 90 3.01 5.85 -0.09
C VAL A 90 3.73 4.65 -0.70
N VAL A 91 3.11 3.49 -0.63
CA VAL A 91 3.59 2.28 -1.31
C VAL A 91 3.34 2.43 -2.81
N ASP A 92 4.37 2.73 -3.57
CA ASP A 92 4.32 2.89 -5.02
C ASP A 92 5.50 2.20 -5.73
N ASP A 93 6.31 1.46 -4.95
CA ASP A 93 7.46 0.72 -5.47
C ASP A 93 7.49 -0.73 -4.95
N ILE A 94 8.29 -1.58 -5.60
CA ILE A 94 8.45 -3.00 -5.29
C ILE A 94 9.93 -3.28 -5.04
N GLY A 95 10.23 -3.94 -3.94
CA GLY A 95 11.56 -4.50 -3.69
C GLY A 95 11.48 -6.03 -3.67
N SER A 96 12.27 -6.72 -4.49
CA SER A 96 12.32 -8.19 -4.48
C SER A 96 12.68 -8.76 -3.11
N ALA A 97 13.54 -8.06 -2.37
CA ALA A 97 13.94 -8.43 -1.01
C ALA A 97 12.86 -8.15 0.06
N MET A 98 11.77 -7.47 -0.29
CA MET A 98 10.69 -7.16 0.64
C MET A 98 9.62 -8.25 0.68
N VAL A 99 9.45 -9.01 -0.42
CA VAL A 99 8.40 -10.01 -0.58
C VAL A 99 8.53 -11.11 0.46
N GLY A 100 7.46 -11.38 1.20
CA GLY A 100 7.39 -12.38 2.28
C GLY A 100 8.13 -12.02 3.57
N THR A 101 8.81 -10.87 3.65
CA THR A 101 9.65 -10.53 4.83
C THR A 101 8.96 -9.63 5.86
N GLY A 102 7.84 -9.00 5.49
CA GLY A 102 7.22 -7.97 6.34
C GLY A 102 8.08 -6.72 6.53
N THR A 103 9.01 -6.47 5.62
CA THR A 103 9.88 -5.28 5.62
C THR A 103 9.35 -4.25 4.63
N ILE A 104 9.45 -2.97 4.99
CA ILE A 104 9.18 -1.83 4.10
C ILE A 104 10.51 -1.11 3.86
N ASP A 105 10.81 -0.79 2.60
CA ASP A 105 11.98 -0.02 2.20
C ASP A 105 11.59 1.43 1.91
N LEU A 106 12.15 2.37 2.66
CA LEU A 106 11.75 3.77 2.67
C LEU A 106 12.65 4.61 1.77
N PHE A 107 12.06 5.26 0.78
CA PHE A 107 12.82 6.17 -0.07
C PHE A 107 13.36 7.37 0.71
N LYS A 108 14.64 7.64 0.54
CA LYS A 108 15.35 8.80 1.08
C LYS A 108 15.98 9.61 -0.05
N PRO A 109 15.81 10.95 -0.09
CA PRO A 109 16.29 11.79 -1.19
C PRO A 109 17.81 11.79 -1.38
N SER A 110 18.58 11.32 -0.39
CA SER A 110 20.04 11.30 -0.45
C SER A 110 20.64 10.05 0.21
N ALA A 111 21.81 9.66 -0.25
CA ALA A 111 22.60 8.58 0.38
C ALA A 111 22.91 8.88 1.86
N ARG A 112 23.10 10.15 2.22
CA ARG A 112 23.31 10.56 3.61
C ARG A 112 22.08 10.26 4.48
N GLU A 113 20.88 10.56 4.02
CA GLU A 113 19.64 10.25 4.73
C GLU A 113 19.41 8.74 4.80
N MET A 114 19.64 8.02 3.69
CA MET A 114 19.55 6.56 3.61
C MET A 114 20.49 5.89 4.65
N ASN A 115 21.76 6.25 4.65
CA ASN A 115 22.76 5.68 5.57
C ASN A 115 22.45 6.03 7.04
N ARG A 116 21.93 7.23 7.31
CA ARG A 116 21.50 7.63 8.65
C ARG A 116 20.28 6.83 9.12
N TRP A 117 19.40 6.46 8.20
CA TRP A 117 18.25 5.62 8.52
C TRP A 117 18.69 4.20 8.86
N GLY A 118 19.46 3.56 8.00
CA GLY A 118 19.92 2.19 8.15
C GLY A 118 18.77 1.19 8.23
N VAL A 119 18.89 0.21 9.11
CA VAL A 119 17.87 -0.81 9.39
C VAL A 119 17.32 -0.60 10.78
N ARG A 120 16.00 -0.52 10.93
CA ARG A 120 15.34 -0.36 12.23
C ARG A 120 13.90 -0.84 12.22
N HIS A 121 13.36 -1.10 13.42
CA HIS A 121 11.94 -1.31 13.60
C HIS A 121 11.28 0.00 14.00
N VAL A 122 10.19 0.32 13.35
CA VAL A 122 9.38 1.52 13.60
C VAL A 122 7.92 1.15 13.74
N THR A 123 7.16 2.06 14.32
CA THR A 123 5.70 1.99 14.35
C THR A 123 5.16 2.73 13.14
N ILE A 124 4.32 2.07 12.34
CA ILE A 124 3.58 2.72 11.26
C ILE A 124 2.10 2.81 11.61
N GLU A 125 1.49 3.91 11.21
CA GLU A 125 0.05 4.12 11.24
C GLU A 125 -0.45 4.13 9.80
N ILE A 126 -1.34 3.19 9.46
CA ILE A 126 -1.95 3.14 8.14
C ILE A 126 -3.02 4.23 8.06
N LEU A 127 -2.80 5.20 7.18
CA LEU A 127 -3.70 6.32 6.94
C LEU A 127 -4.76 6.00 5.89
N GLU A 128 -4.36 5.22 4.87
CA GLU A 128 -5.22 4.81 3.76
C GLU A 128 -4.72 3.50 3.18
N TRP A 129 -5.62 2.53 3.04
CA TRP A 129 -5.27 1.28 2.36
C TRP A 129 -5.22 1.48 0.84
N GLY A 130 -4.22 0.87 0.23
CA GLY A 130 -4.10 0.78 -1.21
C GLY A 130 -5.10 -0.21 -1.83
N SER A 131 -5.00 -0.40 -3.14
CA SER A 131 -5.92 -1.28 -3.88
C SER A 131 -5.25 -2.58 -4.31
N PRO A 132 -5.72 -3.74 -3.80
CA PRO A 132 -5.31 -5.06 -4.28
C PRO A 132 -5.56 -5.22 -5.80
N GLU A 133 -6.65 -4.67 -6.33
CA GLU A 133 -7.00 -4.74 -7.74
C GLU A 133 -5.99 -3.97 -8.61
N LYS A 134 -5.60 -2.76 -8.17
CA LYS A 134 -4.57 -1.98 -8.86
C LYS A 134 -3.22 -2.69 -8.79
N SER A 135 -2.89 -3.27 -7.64
CA SER A 135 -1.67 -4.07 -7.45
C SER A 135 -1.62 -5.23 -8.45
N LEU A 136 -2.67 -6.05 -8.49
CA LEU A 136 -2.77 -7.17 -9.44
C LEU A 136 -2.61 -6.72 -10.88
N ARG A 137 -3.28 -5.63 -11.29
CA ARG A 137 -3.21 -5.13 -12.67
C ARG A 137 -1.78 -4.81 -13.09
N VAL A 138 -1.00 -4.16 -12.23
CA VAL A 138 0.40 -3.82 -12.51
C VAL A 138 1.30 -5.07 -12.46
N LEU A 139 1.07 -5.97 -11.50
CA LEU A 139 1.90 -7.16 -11.30
C LEU A 139 1.69 -8.21 -12.39
N MET A 140 0.50 -8.32 -12.97
CA MET A 140 0.16 -9.32 -14.00
C MET A 140 1.08 -9.23 -15.23
N ASP A 141 1.46 -8.02 -15.63
CA ASP A 141 2.36 -7.81 -16.77
C ASP A 141 3.84 -8.14 -16.45
N ARG A 142 4.16 -8.36 -15.18
CA ARG A 142 5.53 -8.55 -14.66
C ARG A 142 5.80 -9.94 -14.09
N ARG A 143 4.91 -10.91 -14.31
CA ARG A 143 4.98 -12.28 -13.74
C ARG A 143 6.21 -13.11 -14.15
N LYS A 144 7.11 -12.60 -14.99
CA LYS A 144 8.38 -13.24 -15.29
C LYS A 144 9.29 -13.36 -14.05
N SER A 145 9.22 -12.42 -13.13
CA SER A 145 9.97 -12.44 -11.88
C SER A 145 9.31 -13.34 -10.83
N ARG A 146 10.10 -14.12 -10.09
CA ARG A 146 9.61 -15.04 -9.05
C ARG A 146 8.83 -14.28 -7.96
N HIS A 147 9.43 -13.25 -7.39
CA HIS A 147 8.81 -12.46 -6.33
C HIS A 147 7.49 -11.77 -6.76
N VAL A 148 7.36 -11.40 -8.05
CA VAL A 148 6.09 -10.88 -8.56
C VAL A 148 5.02 -11.97 -8.60
N ARG A 149 5.37 -13.20 -9.01
CA ARG A 149 4.44 -14.33 -8.97
C ARG A 149 3.98 -14.66 -7.55
N GLU A 150 4.88 -14.60 -6.58
CA GLU A 150 4.54 -14.79 -5.15
C GLU A 150 3.47 -13.77 -4.72
N MET A 151 3.70 -12.47 -4.91
CA MET A 151 2.72 -11.44 -4.60
C MET A 151 1.37 -11.63 -5.31
N VAL A 152 1.39 -12.02 -6.60
CA VAL A 152 0.15 -12.28 -7.37
C VAL A 152 -0.61 -13.44 -6.76
N ASN A 153 0.05 -14.55 -6.44
CA ASN A 153 -0.58 -15.72 -5.85
C ASN A 153 -1.22 -15.39 -4.50
N ASP A 154 -0.50 -14.64 -3.64
CA ASP A 154 -0.99 -14.24 -2.33
C ASP A 154 -2.21 -13.32 -2.43
N LEU A 155 -2.17 -12.33 -3.35
CA LEU A 155 -3.30 -11.45 -3.61
C LEU A 155 -4.53 -12.21 -4.15
N LEU A 156 -4.33 -13.21 -5.00
CA LEU A 156 -5.43 -14.03 -5.51
C LEU A 156 -6.01 -14.93 -4.41
N ALA A 157 -5.16 -15.51 -3.56
CA ALA A 157 -5.60 -16.33 -2.43
C ALA A 157 -6.45 -15.51 -1.43
N GLN A 158 -6.08 -14.28 -1.13
CA GLN A 158 -6.83 -13.38 -0.26
C GLN A 158 -8.23 -13.01 -0.78
N ARG A 159 -8.44 -13.09 -2.10
CA ARG A 159 -9.75 -12.82 -2.73
C ARG A 159 -10.69 -14.03 -2.71
N ALA A 160 -10.16 -15.22 -2.49
CA ALA A 160 -10.93 -16.47 -2.52
C ALA A 160 -11.56 -16.80 -1.15
N VAL A 161 -11.25 -16.03 -0.12
CA VAL A 161 -11.79 -16.13 1.25
C VAL A 161 -12.88 -15.10 1.45
#